data_fcb22e465574a1b7565aa0553c3bc0bb
#
_entry.id   fcb22e465574a1b7565aa0553c3bc0bb
#
_cell.length_a   1.000
_cell.length_b   1.000
_cell.length_c   1.000
_cell.angle_alpha   90.00
_cell.angle_beta   90.00
_cell.angle_gamma   90.00
#
_symmetry.space_group_name_H-M   'P 1'
#
loop_
_entity.id
_entity.type
_entity.pdbx_description
1 polymer ?
#
loop_
_entity_poly.entity_id
_entity_poly.type
_entity_poly.pdbx_seq_one_letter_code
_entity_poly.pdbx_strand_id
1 'polypeptide(L)'
;MKLFEEQSDLRLGKVLEISGTSIRVEIDPAITELTRTIEGRVYAVGQLASVVKIHYGRRVLFAYVRMLRMKSELLIDEGQHQRLAPGDDSRILEADLFAEGTWNPGLNELSYSRGVETYPLPLQSVYLTTSDELEALYSSAEQVAGDEVVSPLVSLGEYVGANGARCRANVDKLFSQHCAVLGSTGSGKSGTVAALLHSIYDHRDAQERPIQPRVVLIDPHGEYASAFRQRAKVYLAYTASADGDDAASSVELKLPYWTMSGDELRTLIIGKTEAEATSQNNIIYKALKHARMVAARIVKALPENAKGELPPEYVEGKGDSDALAFDRDKPIQFSLKEFRRHIDEVQGRKEGELKPLSDTARKSVDSILDKLSVLESDPRLRFMMAEHKDDSLTTVLEQFVGTRDEQGLVRIVDISGLPNEVAGILTAAIARSLFNYKVWQTREERERDPVVLVCEEAHRYVPDRGDAQYREAQDAVRRIAREGRKYGLGLMLVSQRPADVESTVLSQCNSWIVLRLTNGADQEHVARFLPDSLAGLTKILSSLSRREAVFVGEAAALPSRIKIRHLNEDQLPRSGDVRYSLGWTQAPLTTQELDAVVSRWTGLPVESESS
;
A
#
# COMPACT_ATOMS: atom_id res chain seq x y z
N MET A 1 8.77 26.56 -32.70
CA MET A 1 9.05 27.44 -31.55
C MET A 1 10.42 27.10 -30.96
N LYS A 2 11.26 28.06 -30.63
CA LYS A 2 12.51 27.75 -29.93
C LYS A 2 12.22 27.60 -28.43
N LEU A 3 12.69 26.50 -27.85
CA LEU A 3 12.46 26.18 -26.47
C LEU A 3 13.20 27.16 -25.53
N PHE A 4 12.56 27.52 -24.43
CA PHE A 4 13.15 28.35 -23.38
C PHE A 4 13.74 29.70 -23.83
N GLU A 5 13.17 30.31 -24.87
CA GLU A 5 13.45 31.70 -25.27
C GLU A 5 12.36 32.64 -24.69
N GLU A 6 12.77 33.89 -24.43
CA GLU A 6 11.84 34.93 -24.03
C GLU A 6 10.99 35.37 -25.25
N GLN A 7 9.69 35.08 -25.16
CA GLN A 7 8.73 35.41 -26.20
C GLN A 7 7.61 36.29 -25.63
N SER A 8 7.36 37.42 -26.28
CA SER A 8 6.32 38.38 -25.84
C SER A 8 4.95 37.73 -25.70
N ASP A 9 4.63 36.78 -26.60
CA ASP A 9 3.32 36.13 -26.65
C ASP A 9 3.11 35.13 -25.50
N LEU A 10 4.18 34.67 -24.89
CA LEU A 10 4.13 33.80 -23.70
C LEU A 10 4.13 34.56 -22.39
N ARG A 11 4.43 35.88 -22.41
CA ARG A 11 4.52 36.66 -21.21
C ARG A 11 3.17 36.76 -20.49
N LEU A 12 3.18 36.46 -19.18
CA LEU A 12 2.01 36.53 -18.30
C LEU A 12 1.94 37.81 -17.47
N GLY A 13 3.08 38.27 -17.01
CA GLY A 13 3.12 39.37 -16.05
C GLY A 13 4.51 39.60 -15.50
N LYS A 14 4.57 40.20 -14.29
CA LYS A 14 5.82 40.50 -13.60
C LYS A 14 5.76 40.05 -12.16
N VAL A 15 6.89 39.63 -11.62
CA VAL A 15 7.06 39.32 -10.20
C VAL A 15 6.88 40.57 -9.39
N LEU A 16 5.98 40.55 -8.40
CA LEU A 16 5.78 41.62 -7.42
C LEU A 16 6.58 41.37 -6.16
N GLU A 17 6.51 40.16 -5.65
CA GLU A 17 7.04 39.80 -4.34
C GLU A 17 7.60 38.38 -4.37
N ILE A 18 8.62 38.13 -3.58
CA ILE A 18 9.24 36.84 -3.35
C ILE A 18 9.33 36.62 -1.84
N SER A 19 8.80 35.48 -1.38
CA SER A 19 8.87 35.07 0.01
C SER A 19 9.27 33.57 0.08
N GLY A 20 10.55 33.32 0.33
CA GLY A 20 11.11 31.97 0.25
C GLY A 20 10.95 31.39 -1.18
N THR A 21 10.29 30.23 -1.30
CA THR A 21 9.98 29.63 -2.60
C THR A 21 8.71 30.18 -3.25
N SER A 22 7.89 30.94 -2.52
CA SER A 22 6.64 31.50 -3.02
C SER A 22 6.88 32.84 -3.72
N ILE A 23 6.25 33.02 -4.87
CA ILE A 23 6.26 34.26 -5.65
C ILE A 23 4.84 34.76 -5.89
N ARG A 24 4.68 36.09 -5.90
CA ARG A 24 3.46 36.77 -6.35
C ARG A 24 3.75 37.47 -7.66
N VAL A 25 2.88 37.26 -8.62
CA VAL A 25 3.01 37.78 -9.99
C VAL A 25 1.80 38.61 -10.32
N GLU A 26 2.00 39.86 -10.71
CA GLU A 26 0.93 40.71 -11.26
C GLU A 26 0.75 40.34 -12.72
N ILE A 27 -0.45 39.85 -13.07
CA ILE A 27 -0.79 39.51 -14.45
C ILE A 27 -0.98 40.79 -15.26
N ASP A 28 -0.46 40.77 -16.48
CA ASP A 28 -0.58 41.89 -17.41
C ASP A 28 -2.07 42.22 -17.64
N PRO A 29 -2.52 43.47 -17.43
CA PRO A 29 -3.91 43.86 -17.66
C PRO A 29 -4.44 43.59 -19.08
N ALA A 30 -3.54 43.52 -20.06
CA ALA A 30 -3.90 43.21 -21.43
C ALA A 30 -4.40 41.75 -21.62
N ILE A 31 -4.12 40.88 -20.66
CA ILE A 31 -4.61 39.49 -20.67
C ILE A 31 -6.02 39.48 -20.07
N THR A 32 -7.03 39.47 -20.90
CA THR A 32 -8.44 39.45 -20.47
C THR A 32 -9.04 38.05 -20.49
N GLU A 33 -8.46 37.14 -21.27
CA GLU A 33 -8.96 35.79 -21.48
C GLU A 33 -8.25 34.75 -20.60
N LEU A 34 -8.97 33.69 -20.22
CA LEU A 34 -8.44 32.55 -19.47
C LEU A 34 -7.55 31.61 -20.31
N THR A 35 -7.49 31.85 -21.62
CA THR A 35 -6.73 31.02 -22.57
C THR A 35 -5.99 31.91 -23.55
N ARG A 36 -4.84 31.43 -24.02
CA ARG A 36 -4.07 32.01 -25.13
C ARG A 36 -3.83 30.96 -26.20
N THR A 37 -4.08 31.33 -27.43
CA THR A 37 -3.74 30.47 -28.58
C THR A 37 -2.41 30.89 -29.16
N ILE A 38 -1.43 29.99 -29.12
CA ILE A 38 -0.06 30.22 -29.59
C ILE A 38 0.28 29.07 -30.55
N GLU A 39 0.66 29.40 -31.78
CA GLU A 39 0.93 28.43 -32.87
C GLU A 39 -0.15 27.35 -33.03
N GLY A 40 -1.43 27.76 -32.91
CA GLY A 40 -2.58 26.86 -33.04
C GLY A 40 -2.89 25.97 -31.83
N ARG A 41 -2.12 26.10 -30.74
CA ARG A 41 -2.36 25.41 -29.46
C ARG A 41 -2.95 26.37 -28.44
N VAL A 42 -3.90 25.88 -27.67
CA VAL A 42 -4.57 26.64 -26.60
C VAL A 42 -3.88 26.38 -25.26
N TYR A 43 -3.37 27.41 -24.64
CA TYR A 43 -2.75 27.37 -23.31
C TYR A 43 -3.64 28.08 -22.31
N ALA A 44 -3.86 27.46 -21.17
CA ALA A 44 -4.63 28.07 -20.10
C ALA A 44 -3.77 29.05 -19.28
N VAL A 45 -4.32 30.19 -18.95
CA VAL A 45 -3.68 31.25 -18.17
C VAL A 45 -4.01 31.11 -16.69
N GLY A 46 -3.01 30.93 -15.84
CA GLY A 46 -3.15 30.99 -14.39
C GLY A 46 -3.98 29.85 -13.77
N GLN A 47 -4.12 28.73 -14.45
CA GLN A 47 -4.81 27.57 -13.86
C GLN A 47 -3.99 26.96 -12.71
N LEU A 48 -4.70 26.49 -11.69
CA LEU A 48 -4.10 25.79 -10.56
C LEU A 48 -3.26 24.60 -11.02
N ALA A 49 -2.08 24.44 -10.43
CA ALA A 49 -1.11 23.40 -10.76
C ALA A 49 -0.52 23.50 -12.18
N SER A 50 -0.77 24.54 -12.96
CA SER A 50 -0.01 24.83 -14.18
C SER A 50 1.39 25.30 -13.84
N VAL A 51 2.32 25.13 -14.78
CA VAL A 51 3.73 25.55 -14.62
C VAL A 51 3.95 26.87 -15.33
N VAL A 52 4.57 27.81 -14.64
CA VAL A 52 5.08 29.06 -15.21
C VAL A 52 6.60 29.07 -15.15
N LYS A 53 7.25 29.84 -16.02
CA LYS A 53 8.70 29.94 -16.08
C LYS A 53 9.17 31.39 -15.94
N ILE A 54 10.38 31.55 -15.41
CA ILE A 54 11.07 32.82 -15.27
C ILE A 54 12.50 32.66 -15.80
N HIS A 55 12.92 33.53 -16.68
CA HIS A 55 14.25 33.48 -17.26
C HIS A 55 15.26 34.25 -16.42
N TYR A 56 16.43 33.67 -16.21
CA TYR A 56 17.57 34.31 -15.55
C TYR A 56 18.85 34.01 -16.37
N GLY A 57 19.08 34.77 -17.40
CA GLY A 57 20.12 34.48 -18.38
C GLY A 57 19.84 33.17 -19.12
N ARG A 58 20.74 32.18 -18.98
CA ARG A 58 20.53 30.82 -19.51
C ARG A 58 19.78 29.88 -18.53
N ARG A 59 19.60 30.30 -17.29
CA ARG A 59 18.81 29.56 -16.32
C ARG A 59 17.33 29.86 -16.51
N VAL A 60 16.51 28.86 -16.26
CA VAL A 60 15.06 28.95 -16.29
C VAL A 60 14.56 28.44 -14.95
N LEU A 61 13.78 29.23 -14.24
CA LEU A 61 13.14 28.86 -12.99
C LEU A 61 11.71 28.41 -13.29
N PHE A 62 11.24 27.36 -12.63
CA PHE A 62 9.90 26.82 -12.80
C PHE A 62 9.10 26.91 -11.51
N ALA A 63 7.85 27.35 -11.62
CA ALA A 63 6.95 27.48 -10.48
C ALA A 63 5.56 26.88 -10.78
N TYR A 64 4.95 26.23 -9.77
CA TYR A 64 3.55 25.76 -9.85
C TYR A 64 2.60 26.87 -9.42
N VAL A 65 1.58 27.13 -10.20
CA VAL A 65 0.50 28.06 -9.85
C VAL A 65 -0.31 27.49 -8.71
N ARG A 66 -0.35 28.23 -7.59
CA ARG A 66 -1.07 27.87 -6.38
C ARG A 66 -2.45 28.54 -6.27
N MET A 67 -2.53 29.78 -6.67
CA MET A 67 -3.76 30.57 -6.55
C MET A 67 -3.77 31.72 -7.57
N LEU A 68 -4.97 32.09 -8.01
CA LEU A 68 -5.24 33.30 -8.75
C LEU A 68 -6.33 34.07 -8.02
N ARG A 69 -6.08 35.36 -7.73
CA ARG A 69 -7.01 36.25 -7.02
C ARG A 69 -6.90 37.71 -7.46
N MET A 70 -7.82 38.53 -7.02
CA MET A 70 -7.74 39.97 -7.24
C MET A 70 -6.82 40.64 -6.19
N LYS A 71 -6.17 41.73 -6.56
CA LYS A 71 -5.30 42.51 -5.65
C LYS A 71 -6.06 43.06 -4.45
N SER A 72 -7.33 43.42 -4.65
CA SER A 72 -8.22 43.86 -3.56
C SER A 72 -8.43 42.76 -2.51
N GLU A 73 -8.59 41.49 -2.93
CA GLU A 73 -8.71 40.35 -2.00
C GLU A 73 -7.41 40.15 -1.19
N LEU A 74 -6.26 40.30 -1.85
CA LEU A 74 -4.97 40.22 -1.20
C LEU A 74 -4.82 41.30 -0.09
N LEU A 75 -5.16 42.54 -0.40
CA LEU A 75 -5.08 43.65 0.55
C LEU A 75 -6.01 43.49 1.76
N ILE A 76 -7.20 42.92 1.55
CA ILE A 76 -8.15 42.57 2.61
C ILE A 76 -7.55 41.54 3.54
N ASP A 77 -6.98 40.44 2.99
CA ASP A 77 -6.34 39.39 3.77
C ASP A 77 -5.14 39.89 4.59
N GLU A 78 -4.43 40.91 4.09
CA GLU A 78 -3.32 41.57 4.78
C GLU A 78 -3.78 42.67 5.78
N GLY A 79 -5.09 42.78 5.99
CA GLY A 79 -5.66 43.77 6.94
C GLY A 79 -5.67 45.20 6.41
N GLN A 80 -5.42 45.41 5.14
CA GLN A 80 -5.47 46.72 4.47
C GLN A 80 -6.86 46.94 3.85
N HIS A 81 -7.68 47.74 4.45
CA HIS A 81 -9.04 48.06 3.95
C HIS A 81 -9.05 49.16 2.88
N GLN A 82 -8.05 49.20 2.01
CA GLN A 82 -7.99 50.17 0.93
C GLN A 82 -8.90 49.74 -0.24
N ARG A 83 -9.89 50.57 -0.58
CA ARG A 83 -10.71 50.34 -1.79
C ARG A 83 -9.90 50.76 -3.02
N LEU A 84 -9.54 49.78 -3.85
CA LEU A 84 -8.94 50.05 -5.15
C LEU A 84 -10.03 50.53 -6.12
N ALA A 85 -9.69 51.47 -7.01
CA ALA A 85 -10.57 51.75 -8.15
C ALA A 85 -10.65 50.53 -9.07
N PRO A 86 -11.78 50.31 -9.74
CA PRO A 86 -11.95 49.12 -10.62
C PRO A 86 -10.86 48.96 -11.71
N GLY A 87 -10.21 50.05 -12.11
CA GLY A 87 -9.10 50.04 -13.07
C GLY A 87 -7.73 49.70 -12.46
N ASP A 88 -7.59 49.83 -11.14
CA ASP A 88 -6.34 49.55 -10.40
C ASP A 88 -6.32 48.16 -9.75
N ASP A 89 -7.43 47.43 -9.84
CA ASP A 89 -7.58 46.09 -9.27
C ASP A 89 -7.03 45.04 -10.26
N SER A 90 -5.73 44.75 -10.14
CA SER A 90 -5.04 43.80 -10.97
C SER A 90 -5.20 42.37 -10.45
N ARG A 91 -4.99 41.37 -11.33
CA ARG A 91 -4.98 39.96 -10.97
C ARG A 91 -3.62 39.56 -10.47
N ILE A 92 -3.61 38.88 -9.32
CA ILE A 92 -2.39 38.36 -8.68
C ILE A 92 -2.40 36.85 -8.80
N LEU A 93 -1.32 36.32 -9.39
CA LEU A 93 -1.03 34.89 -9.44
C LEU A 93 0.00 34.58 -8.37
N GLU A 94 -0.32 33.63 -7.50
CA GLU A 94 0.63 33.08 -6.53
C GLU A 94 1.16 31.76 -7.06
N ALA A 95 2.48 31.57 -7.02
CA ALA A 95 3.12 30.35 -7.47
C ALA A 95 4.30 29.98 -6.58
N ASP A 96 4.62 28.69 -6.54
CA ASP A 96 5.69 28.14 -5.72
C ASP A 96 6.80 27.59 -6.63
N LEU A 97 8.02 28.12 -6.47
CA LEU A 97 9.21 27.68 -7.18
C LEU A 97 9.58 26.24 -6.75
N PHE A 98 9.82 25.36 -7.71
CA PHE A 98 10.10 23.96 -7.41
C PHE A 98 11.35 23.40 -8.10
N ALA A 99 11.80 24.04 -9.17
CA ALA A 99 12.94 23.58 -9.97
C ALA A 99 13.63 24.72 -10.71
N GLU A 100 14.87 24.47 -11.08
CA GLU A 100 15.59 25.29 -12.05
C GLU A 100 16.27 24.41 -13.10
N GLY A 101 16.57 24.98 -14.24
CA GLY A 101 17.31 24.30 -15.30
C GLY A 101 18.17 25.26 -16.08
N THR A 102 19.29 24.78 -16.62
CA THR A 102 20.15 25.54 -17.52
C THR A 102 19.92 25.07 -18.96
N TRP A 103 19.43 25.97 -19.80
CA TRP A 103 19.18 25.67 -21.21
C TRP A 103 20.42 25.79 -22.03
N ASN A 104 20.76 24.75 -22.80
CA ASN A 104 21.81 24.75 -23.79
C ASN A 104 21.22 24.69 -25.20
N PRO A 105 21.10 25.82 -25.91
CA PRO A 105 20.49 25.84 -27.23
C PRO A 105 21.34 25.11 -28.30
N GLY A 106 22.66 24.96 -28.10
CA GLY A 106 23.55 24.25 -29.03
C GLY A 106 23.35 22.75 -29.01
N LEU A 107 22.96 22.19 -27.85
CA LEU A 107 22.68 20.77 -27.69
C LEU A 107 21.16 20.47 -27.70
N ASN A 108 20.33 21.51 -27.70
CA ASN A 108 18.87 21.40 -27.51
C ASN A 108 18.51 20.61 -26.25
N GLU A 109 19.24 20.87 -25.17
CA GLU A 109 19.14 20.12 -23.90
C GLU A 109 18.96 21.06 -22.73
N LEU A 110 18.05 20.65 -21.79
CA LEU A 110 17.85 21.28 -20.50
C LEU A 110 18.57 20.47 -19.42
N SER A 111 19.55 21.07 -18.76
CA SER A 111 20.17 20.48 -17.57
C SER A 111 19.34 20.84 -16.35
N TYR A 112 18.57 19.88 -15.86
CA TYR A 112 17.64 20.05 -14.73
C TYR A 112 18.35 19.95 -13.37
N SER A 113 17.91 20.80 -12.42
CA SER A 113 18.27 20.72 -11.01
C SER A 113 17.00 20.76 -10.15
N ARG A 114 16.87 19.84 -9.19
CA ARG A 114 15.77 19.84 -8.24
C ARG A 114 15.98 20.90 -7.18
N GLY A 115 14.96 21.71 -6.93
CA GLY A 115 15.05 22.87 -6.05
C GLY A 115 15.48 24.13 -6.79
N VAL A 116 15.68 25.23 -6.08
CA VAL A 116 15.99 26.54 -6.63
C VAL A 116 17.16 27.13 -5.84
N GLU A 117 18.26 27.38 -6.51
CA GLU A 117 19.44 28.09 -5.96
C GLU A 117 19.36 29.59 -6.22
N THR A 118 18.70 29.96 -7.33
CA THR A 118 18.57 31.34 -7.77
C THR A 118 17.14 31.81 -7.61
N TYR A 119 16.93 32.97 -7.00
CA TYR A 119 15.61 33.59 -6.84
C TYR A 119 15.40 34.69 -7.86
N PRO A 120 14.17 34.85 -8.41
CA PRO A 120 13.87 35.94 -9.33
C PRO A 120 13.93 37.29 -8.61
N LEU A 121 14.04 38.35 -9.39
CA LEU A 121 13.97 39.71 -8.85
C LEU A 121 12.57 40.32 -9.03
N PRO A 122 12.13 41.24 -8.19
CA PRO A 122 10.94 42.04 -8.45
C PRO A 122 10.99 42.68 -9.83
N LEU A 123 9.85 42.77 -10.49
CA LEU A 123 9.63 43.27 -11.85
C LEU A 123 10.16 42.37 -12.98
N GLN A 124 10.75 41.22 -12.65
CA GLN A 124 11.17 40.23 -13.64
C GLN A 124 9.95 39.62 -14.33
N SER A 125 10.04 39.37 -15.66
CA SER A 125 8.93 38.84 -16.44
C SER A 125 8.69 37.35 -16.18
N VAL A 126 7.42 36.97 -16.10
CA VAL A 126 6.95 35.59 -15.94
C VAL A 126 6.25 35.16 -17.22
N TYR A 127 6.49 33.93 -17.63
CA TYR A 127 6.00 33.39 -18.91
C TYR A 127 5.23 32.09 -18.72
N LEU A 128 4.29 31.81 -19.62
CA LEU A 128 3.68 30.49 -19.78
C LEU A 128 4.78 29.48 -20.18
N THR A 129 4.68 28.28 -19.64
CA THR A 129 5.49 27.15 -20.10
C THR A 129 4.71 26.38 -21.16
N THR A 130 5.31 26.17 -22.32
CA THR A 130 4.68 25.43 -23.41
C THR A 130 4.71 23.92 -23.17
N SER A 131 3.84 23.17 -23.85
CA SER A 131 3.81 21.71 -23.74
C SER A 131 5.15 21.06 -24.14
N ASP A 132 5.82 21.61 -25.14
CA ASP A 132 7.11 21.09 -25.61
C ASP A 132 8.24 21.40 -24.60
N GLU A 133 8.18 22.54 -23.92
CA GLU A 133 9.09 22.88 -22.81
C GLU A 133 8.84 22.03 -21.56
N LEU A 134 7.58 21.71 -21.27
CA LEU A 134 7.25 20.77 -20.19
C LEU A 134 7.76 19.37 -20.51
N GLU A 135 7.64 18.91 -21.75
CA GLU A 135 8.20 17.62 -22.19
C GLU A 135 9.72 17.59 -22.02
N ALA A 136 10.42 18.66 -22.40
CA ALA A 136 11.88 18.77 -22.22
C ALA A 136 12.25 18.81 -20.73
N LEU A 137 11.49 19.52 -19.89
CA LEU A 137 11.70 19.57 -18.44
C LEU A 137 11.54 18.19 -17.81
N TYR A 138 10.44 17.48 -18.09
CA TYR A 138 10.19 16.16 -17.54
C TYR A 138 11.20 15.13 -18.03
N SER A 139 11.55 15.16 -19.31
CA SER A 139 12.55 14.26 -19.89
C SER A 139 13.93 14.46 -19.25
N SER A 140 14.32 15.72 -19.00
CA SER A 140 15.57 16.04 -18.31
C SER A 140 15.55 15.60 -16.84
N ALA A 141 14.43 15.80 -16.15
CA ALA A 141 14.28 15.40 -14.75
C ALA A 141 14.26 13.87 -14.56
N GLU A 142 13.82 13.10 -15.57
CA GLU A 142 13.79 11.64 -15.55
C GLU A 142 15.13 10.99 -15.96
N GLN A 143 16.17 11.77 -16.28
CA GLN A 143 17.47 11.19 -16.60
C GLN A 143 18.07 10.47 -15.39
N VAL A 144 18.49 9.22 -15.60
CA VAL A 144 19.22 8.43 -14.62
C VAL A 144 20.69 8.45 -15.00
N ALA A 145 21.55 8.81 -14.08
CA ALA A 145 22.99 8.84 -14.31
C ALA A 145 23.57 7.43 -14.25
N GLY A 146 24.23 6.98 -15.31
CA GLY A 146 25.03 5.76 -15.35
C GLY A 146 24.61 4.72 -16.38
N ASP A 147 25.53 3.80 -16.67
CA ASP A 147 25.30 2.61 -17.52
C ASP A 147 24.63 1.52 -16.67
N GLU A 148 23.34 1.66 -16.40
CA GLU A 148 22.59 0.66 -15.64
C GLU A 148 22.20 -0.53 -16.54
N VAL A 149 22.41 -1.75 -16.02
CA VAL A 149 22.03 -3.01 -16.71
C VAL A 149 20.51 -3.07 -16.95
N VAL A 150 19.74 -2.46 -16.02
CA VAL A 150 18.28 -2.35 -16.10
C VAL A 150 17.91 -0.92 -15.74
N SER A 151 17.15 -0.23 -16.59
CA SER A 151 16.62 1.08 -16.22
C SER A 151 15.63 0.93 -15.05
N PRO A 152 15.75 1.72 -13.98
CA PRO A 152 14.79 1.70 -12.88
C PRO A 152 13.46 2.41 -13.22
N LEU A 153 13.35 3.00 -14.42
CA LEU A 153 12.21 3.82 -14.82
C LEU A 153 11.14 2.99 -15.54
N VAL A 154 9.97 2.85 -14.92
CA VAL A 154 8.80 2.19 -15.53
C VAL A 154 7.71 3.20 -15.85
N SER A 155 6.99 3.00 -16.96
CA SER A 155 5.92 3.90 -17.38
C SER A 155 4.72 3.83 -16.43
N LEU A 156 4.38 4.95 -15.78
CA LEU A 156 3.20 5.07 -14.94
C LEU A 156 2.00 5.67 -15.70
N GLY A 157 2.27 6.54 -16.66
CA GLY A 157 1.24 7.25 -17.41
C GLY A 157 1.80 8.40 -18.22
N GLU A 158 1.07 9.51 -18.26
CA GLU A 158 1.41 10.73 -19.01
C GLU A 158 1.31 11.95 -18.10
N TYR A 159 2.20 12.92 -18.29
CA TYR A 159 2.12 14.21 -17.62
C TYR A 159 0.97 15.05 -18.17
N VAL A 160 0.12 15.57 -17.31
CA VAL A 160 -0.98 16.44 -17.72
C VAL A 160 -0.43 17.79 -18.21
N GLY A 161 -0.85 18.19 -19.40
CA GLY A 161 -0.43 19.46 -20.01
C GLY A 161 0.89 19.41 -20.80
N ALA A 162 1.56 18.28 -20.86
CA ALA A 162 2.86 18.10 -21.54
C ALA A 162 2.77 17.28 -22.85
N ASN A 163 1.72 17.51 -23.63
CA ASN A 163 1.56 16.95 -24.98
C ASN A 163 1.72 15.41 -25.09
N GLY A 164 1.31 14.68 -24.03
CA GLY A 164 1.43 13.22 -23.98
C GLY A 164 2.83 12.72 -23.57
N ALA A 165 3.67 13.60 -23.00
CA ALA A 165 4.94 13.18 -22.43
C ALA A 165 4.74 12.08 -21.38
N ARG A 166 5.51 10.99 -21.52
CA ARG A 166 5.40 9.83 -20.63
C ARG A 166 5.91 10.17 -19.24
N CYS A 167 5.12 9.86 -18.23
CA CYS A 167 5.56 9.89 -16.84
C CYS A 167 6.08 8.51 -16.45
N ARG A 168 7.30 8.47 -15.91
CA ARG A 168 7.94 7.27 -15.42
C ARG A 168 8.18 7.35 -13.92
N ALA A 169 8.01 6.23 -13.25
CA ALA A 169 8.33 6.07 -11.84
C ALA A 169 9.64 5.31 -11.68
N ASN A 170 10.50 5.76 -10.78
CA ASN A 170 11.71 5.03 -10.42
C ASN A 170 11.33 3.93 -9.40
N VAL A 171 11.33 2.67 -9.85
CA VAL A 171 10.90 1.52 -9.04
C VAL A 171 11.81 1.25 -7.85
N ASP A 172 13.11 1.52 -7.97
CA ASP A 172 14.04 1.32 -6.87
C ASP A 172 13.73 2.28 -5.72
N LYS A 173 13.48 3.56 -6.03
CA LYS A 173 13.06 4.54 -5.03
C LYS A 173 11.64 4.29 -4.54
N LEU A 174 10.73 3.85 -5.43
CA LEU A 174 9.33 3.59 -5.10
C LEU A 174 9.19 2.53 -4.02
N PHE A 175 9.92 1.42 -4.14
CA PHE A 175 9.77 0.29 -3.24
C PHE A 175 10.81 0.27 -2.12
N SER A 176 12.05 0.72 -2.37
CA SER A 176 13.03 0.77 -1.28
C SER A 176 12.66 1.78 -0.19
N GLN A 177 11.89 2.81 -0.54
CA GLN A 177 11.48 3.89 0.37
C GLN A 177 9.97 3.91 0.62
N HIS A 178 9.30 2.83 0.30
CA HIS A 178 7.87 2.64 0.46
C HIS A 178 7.01 3.67 -0.27
N CYS A 179 5.82 3.27 -0.64
CA CYS A 179 4.90 4.17 -1.34
C CYS A 179 3.46 4.03 -0.84
N ALA A 180 2.68 5.09 -1.07
CA ALA A 180 1.25 5.12 -0.79
C ALA A 180 0.45 5.44 -2.05
N VAL A 181 -0.63 4.68 -2.30
CA VAL A 181 -1.64 4.94 -3.34
C VAL A 181 -2.95 5.28 -2.65
N LEU A 182 -3.33 6.53 -2.73
CA LEU A 182 -4.44 7.07 -1.95
C LEU A 182 -5.54 7.63 -2.86
N GLY A 183 -6.79 7.52 -2.44
CA GLY A 183 -7.91 8.10 -3.20
C GLY A 183 -9.26 7.57 -2.75
N SER A 184 -10.30 8.35 -2.88
CA SER A 184 -11.67 7.97 -2.53
C SER A 184 -12.18 6.80 -3.38
N THR A 185 -13.27 6.16 -2.95
CA THR A 185 -13.93 5.09 -3.71
C THR A 185 -14.25 5.57 -5.13
N GLY A 186 -14.02 4.72 -6.13
CA GLY A 186 -14.26 5.04 -7.54
C GLY A 186 -13.25 5.99 -8.18
N SER A 187 -12.20 6.43 -7.48
CA SER A 187 -11.13 7.28 -8.04
C SER A 187 -10.19 6.53 -8.98
N GLY A 188 -10.16 5.19 -8.91
CA GLY A 188 -9.30 4.34 -9.73
C GLY A 188 -8.06 3.79 -9.03
N LYS A 189 -8.06 3.67 -7.69
CA LYS A 189 -6.94 3.11 -6.90
C LYS A 189 -6.48 1.74 -7.38
N SER A 190 -7.38 0.75 -7.35
CA SER A 190 -7.07 -0.63 -7.73
C SER A 190 -6.57 -0.70 -9.19
N GLY A 191 -7.17 0.10 -10.08
CA GLY A 191 -6.68 0.26 -11.46
C GLY A 191 -5.28 0.89 -11.53
N THR A 192 -4.94 1.82 -10.64
CA THR A 192 -3.61 2.44 -10.57
C THR A 192 -2.55 1.45 -10.12
N VAL A 193 -2.85 0.66 -9.08
CA VAL A 193 -1.99 -0.42 -8.60
C VAL A 193 -1.77 -1.45 -9.72
N ALA A 194 -2.84 -1.90 -10.39
CA ALA A 194 -2.73 -2.81 -11.52
C ALA A 194 -1.89 -2.22 -12.67
N ALA A 195 -2.10 -0.94 -13.02
CA ALA A 195 -1.32 -0.26 -14.07
C ALA A 195 0.17 -0.22 -13.75
N LEU A 196 0.53 0.11 -12.52
CA LEU A 196 1.92 0.14 -12.06
C LEU A 196 2.53 -1.26 -12.11
N LEU A 197 1.85 -2.27 -11.55
CA LEU A 197 2.36 -3.64 -11.55
C LEU A 197 2.49 -4.18 -12.97
N HIS A 198 1.52 -3.98 -13.86
CA HIS A 198 1.66 -4.37 -15.27
C HIS A 198 2.86 -3.69 -15.94
N SER A 199 3.10 -2.40 -15.65
CA SER A 199 4.26 -1.70 -16.19
C SER A 199 5.59 -2.29 -15.73
N ILE A 200 5.65 -2.75 -14.47
CA ILE A 200 6.83 -3.43 -13.92
C ILE A 200 7.02 -4.81 -14.58
N TYR A 201 5.95 -5.60 -14.71
CA TYR A 201 6.01 -6.93 -15.35
C TYR A 201 6.26 -6.86 -16.87
N ASP A 202 5.90 -5.76 -17.52
CA ASP A 202 6.18 -5.49 -18.93
C ASP A 202 7.61 -4.96 -19.15
N HIS A 203 8.30 -4.56 -18.08
CA HIS A 203 9.63 -3.96 -18.16
C HIS A 203 10.68 -4.99 -18.57
N ARG A 204 11.72 -4.52 -19.29
CA ARG A 204 12.79 -5.35 -19.84
C ARG A 204 14.15 -4.79 -19.43
N ASP A 205 15.12 -5.66 -19.29
CA ASP A 205 16.52 -5.26 -19.11
C ASP A 205 17.15 -4.82 -20.47
N ALA A 206 18.41 -4.41 -20.42
CA ALA A 206 19.16 -3.99 -21.61
C ALA A 206 19.35 -5.11 -22.66
N GLN A 207 19.08 -6.37 -22.29
CA GLN A 207 19.09 -7.54 -23.18
C GLN A 207 17.68 -8.00 -23.56
N GLU A 208 16.66 -7.16 -23.41
CA GLU A 208 15.25 -7.43 -23.71
C GLU A 208 14.64 -8.60 -22.88
N ARG A 209 15.28 -9.02 -21.80
CA ARG A 209 14.75 -10.07 -20.91
C ARG A 209 13.75 -9.46 -19.93
N PRO A 210 12.62 -10.15 -19.63
CA PRO A 210 11.67 -9.66 -18.65
C PRO A 210 12.29 -9.66 -17.26
N ILE A 211 12.08 -8.59 -16.51
CA ILE A 211 12.36 -8.59 -15.08
C ILE A 211 11.33 -9.46 -14.35
N GLN A 212 11.71 -9.95 -13.19
CA GLN A 212 10.89 -10.91 -12.42
C GLN A 212 10.63 -10.38 -11.02
N PRO A 213 9.72 -9.41 -10.87
CA PRO A 213 9.39 -8.84 -9.58
C PRO A 213 8.71 -9.86 -8.67
N ARG A 214 8.97 -9.77 -7.36
CA ARG A 214 8.29 -10.55 -6.33
C ARG A 214 7.34 -9.64 -5.58
N VAL A 215 6.06 -9.80 -5.87
CA VAL A 215 5.00 -9.00 -5.30
C VAL A 215 4.00 -9.89 -4.58
N VAL A 216 3.77 -9.59 -3.31
CA VAL A 216 2.70 -10.19 -2.50
C VAL A 216 1.63 -9.14 -2.29
N LEU A 217 0.41 -9.40 -2.75
CA LEU A 217 -0.71 -8.49 -2.67
C LEU A 217 -1.78 -9.10 -1.77
N ILE A 218 -2.10 -8.41 -0.68
CA ILE A 218 -3.22 -8.78 0.21
C ILE A 218 -4.47 -8.10 -0.34
N ASP A 219 -5.44 -8.93 -0.77
CA ASP A 219 -6.67 -8.51 -1.44
C ASP A 219 -7.90 -8.80 -0.57
N PRO A 220 -8.43 -7.80 0.16
CA PRO A 220 -9.59 -8.00 1.01
C PRO A 220 -10.93 -8.04 0.26
N HIS A 221 -10.93 -7.78 -1.03
CA HIS A 221 -12.14 -7.71 -1.84
C HIS A 221 -12.19 -8.72 -3.00
N GLY A 222 -11.09 -9.43 -3.27
CA GLY A 222 -11.00 -10.40 -4.36
C GLY A 222 -11.04 -9.75 -5.76
N GLU A 223 -10.59 -8.49 -5.88
CA GLU A 223 -10.73 -7.72 -7.13
C GLU A 223 -9.58 -7.97 -8.13
N TYR A 224 -8.40 -8.34 -7.64
CA TYR A 224 -7.17 -8.33 -8.45
C TYR A 224 -6.94 -9.58 -9.28
N ALA A 225 -7.55 -10.72 -8.95
CA ALA A 225 -7.39 -11.97 -9.70
C ALA A 225 -7.69 -11.78 -11.19
N SER A 226 -8.77 -11.09 -11.51
CA SER A 226 -9.18 -10.80 -12.90
C SER A 226 -8.19 -9.92 -13.66
N ALA A 227 -7.48 -9.02 -12.98
CA ALA A 227 -6.53 -8.09 -13.60
C ALA A 227 -5.23 -8.75 -14.03
N PHE A 228 -4.83 -9.84 -13.39
CA PHE A 228 -3.53 -10.47 -13.65
C PHE A 228 -3.62 -11.85 -14.29
N ARG A 229 -4.76 -12.53 -14.29
CA ARG A 229 -4.99 -13.84 -14.94
C ARG A 229 -3.74 -14.73 -15.00
N GLN A 230 -3.10 -14.82 -16.17
CA GLN A 230 -1.90 -15.65 -16.39
C GLN A 230 -0.64 -15.16 -15.67
N ARG A 231 -0.65 -13.93 -15.11
CA ARG A 231 0.47 -13.31 -14.38
C ARG A 231 0.28 -13.34 -12.87
N ALA A 232 -0.73 -14.03 -12.38
CA ALA A 232 -0.95 -14.18 -10.95
C ALA A 232 -1.03 -15.64 -10.54
N LYS A 233 -0.66 -15.90 -9.29
CA LYS A 233 -1.04 -17.07 -8.54
C LYS A 233 -1.90 -16.60 -7.37
N VAL A 234 -3.15 -17.04 -7.37
CA VAL A 234 -4.15 -16.61 -6.38
C VAL A 234 -4.25 -17.67 -5.30
N TYR A 235 -4.07 -17.23 -4.05
CA TYR A 235 -4.21 -18.04 -2.86
C TYR A 235 -5.48 -17.64 -2.14
N LEU A 236 -6.46 -18.54 -2.06
CA LEU A 236 -7.73 -18.29 -1.39
C LEU A 236 -7.65 -18.74 0.07
N ALA A 237 -7.93 -17.84 0.98
CA ALA A 237 -8.06 -18.17 2.39
C ALA A 237 -9.39 -18.91 2.68
N TYR A 238 -10.44 -18.64 1.89
CA TYR A 238 -11.71 -19.32 1.98
C TYR A 238 -12.27 -19.64 0.59
N THR A 239 -12.28 -20.92 0.24
CA THR A 239 -12.59 -21.37 -1.11
C THR A 239 -14.07 -21.32 -1.48
N ALA A 240 -14.98 -21.27 -0.49
CA ALA A 240 -16.43 -21.25 -0.77
C ALA A 240 -16.93 -19.88 -1.29
N SER A 241 -16.10 -18.83 -1.24
CA SER A 241 -16.43 -17.51 -1.75
C SER A 241 -16.01 -17.28 -3.21
N ALA A 242 -15.31 -18.23 -3.83
CA ALA A 242 -14.78 -18.08 -5.17
C ALA A 242 -15.86 -18.24 -6.25
N ASP A 243 -15.97 -17.25 -7.13
CA ASP A 243 -16.84 -17.32 -8.31
C ASP A 243 -16.17 -18.12 -9.45
N GLY A 244 -16.90 -19.08 -9.98
CA GLY A 244 -16.73 -19.85 -11.22
C GLY A 244 -15.31 -19.98 -11.82
N ASP A 245 -14.95 -19.11 -12.75
CA ASP A 245 -13.68 -19.21 -13.51
C ASP A 245 -12.43 -18.86 -12.68
N ASP A 246 -12.56 -18.04 -11.65
CA ASP A 246 -11.44 -17.64 -10.78
C ASP A 246 -11.10 -18.76 -9.78
N ALA A 247 -12.08 -19.59 -9.41
CA ALA A 247 -11.87 -20.77 -8.56
C ALA A 247 -11.01 -21.85 -9.23
N ALA A 248 -11.14 -22.02 -10.54
CA ALA A 248 -10.44 -23.09 -11.28
C ALA A 248 -8.92 -22.88 -11.36
N SER A 249 -8.42 -21.66 -11.21
CA SER A 249 -6.99 -21.29 -11.25
C SER A 249 -6.39 -20.94 -9.89
N SER A 250 -7.20 -20.96 -8.84
CA SER A 250 -6.76 -20.60 -7.48
C SER A 250 -6.30 -21.82 -6.68
N VAL A 251 -5.47 -21.54 -5.68
CA VAL A 251 -4.91 -22.55 -4.77
C VAL A 251 -5.34 -22.18 -3.34
N GLU A 252 -5.66 -23.19 -2.53
CA GLU A 252 -5.93 -22.98 -1.10
C GLU A 252 -4.68 -22.38 -0.43
N LEU A 253 -4.85 -21.27 0.31
CA LEU A 253 -3.80 -20.70 1.12
C LEU A 253 -3.43 -21.67 2.24
N LYS A 254 -2.14 -21.81 2.51
CA LYS A 254 -1.61 -22.57 3.64
C LYS A 254 -0.82 -21.64 4.54
N LEU A 255 -1.39 -21.30 5.69
CA LEU A 255 -0.72 -20.55 6.73
C LEU A 255 -0.98 -21.22 8.10
N PRO A 256 -0.38 -22.38 8.36
CA PRO A 256 -0.69 -23.18 9.54
C PRO A 256 -0.39 -22.44 10.85
N TYR A 257 -1.16 -22.72 11.90
CA TYR A 257 -1.05 -22.14 13.25
C TYR A 257 0.39 -22.16 13.82
N TRP A 258 1.19 -23.17 13.47
CA TRP A 258 2.56 -23.29 13.94
C TRP A 258 3.51 -22.23 13.35
N THR A 259 3.13 -21.56 12.27
CA THR A 259 3.89 -20.44 11.69
C THR A 259 3.68 -19.14 12.46
N MET A 260 2.63 -19.03 13.26
CA MET A 260 2.26 -17.83 14.01
C MET A 260 3.21 -17.57 15.17
N SER A 261 3.38 -16.30 15.54
CA SER A 261 4.00 -15.94 16.81
C SER A 261 3.09 -16.28 17.99
N GLY A 262 3.64 -16.27 19.19
CA GLY A 262 2.84 -16.47 20.40
C GLY A 262 1.75 -15.43 20.57
N ASP A 263 2.03 -14.18 20.19
CA ASP A 263 1.05 -13.08 20.28
C ASP A 263 -0.06 -13.23 19.25
N GLU A 264 0.27 -13.61 18.00
CA GLU A 264 -0.71 -13.89 16.94
C GLU A 264 -1.62 -15.06 17.34
N LEU A 265 -1.04 -16.17 17.81
CA LEU A 265 -1.81 -17.33 18.25
C LEU A 265 -2.69 -17.02 19.46
N ARG A 266 -2.16 -16.26 20.41
CA ARG A 266 -2.91 -15.76 21.57
C ARG A 266 -4.13 -14.93 21.12
N THR A 267 -3.91 -13.98 20.23
CA THR A 267 -4.98 -13.10 19.72
C THR A 267 -6.02 -13.89 18.94
N LEU A 268 -5.61 -14.90 18.18
CA LEU A 268 -6.54 -15.80 17.51
C LEU A 268 -7.43 -16.57 18.49
N ILE A 269 -6.85 -17.08 19.58
CA ILE A 269 -7.57 -17.91 20.57
C ILE A 269 -8.41 -17.05 21.51
N ILE A 270 -7.83 -15.99 22.10
CA ILE A 270 -8.49 -15.23 23.18
C ILE A 270 -9.37 -14.11 22.64
N GLY A 271 -8.97 -13.45 21.55
CA GLY A 271 -9.61 -12.24 21.05
C GLY A 271 -9.16 -10.97 21.78
N LYS A 272 -10.00 -9.92 21.80
CA LYS A 272 -9.65 -8.54 22.11
C LYS A 272 -9.42 -8.14 23.58
N THR A 273 -9.81 -8.93 24.56
CA THR A 273 -9.86 -8.48 25.96
C THR A 273 -8.53 -8.69 26.69
N GLU A 274 -7.68 -7.66 26.71
CA GLU A 274 -6.36 -7.73 27.36
C GLU A 274 -6.38 -7.72 28.90
N ALA A 275 -7.30 -7.00 29.54
CA ALA A 275 -7.27 -6.77 31.00
C ALA A 275 -7.63 -8.02 31.83
N GLU A 276 -8.49 -8.90 31.33
CA GLU A 276 -8.92 -10.13 32.01
C GLU A 276 -8.07 -11.35 31.60
N ALA A 277 -7.22 -11.22 30.61
CA ALA A 277 -6.58 -12.32 29.91
C ALA A 277 -5.18 -12.69 30.40
N THR A 278 -4.60 -12.02 31.42
CA THR A 278 -3.21 -12.29 31.85
C THR A 278 -2.99 -13.76 32.20
N SER A 279 -3.94 -14.39 32.88
CA SER A 279 -3.89 -15.81 33.20
C SER A 279 -3.94 -16.67 31.94
N GLN A 280 -4.87 -16.37 31.02
CA GLN A 280 -5.04 -17.10 29.75
C GLN A 280 -3.80 -16.94 28.84
N ASN A 281 -3.22 -15.73 28.78
CA ASN A 281 -1.99 -15.47 28.04
C ASN A 281 -0.85 -16.37 28.50
N ASN A 282 -0.64 -16.47 29.83
CA ASN A 282 0.41 -17.31 30.40
C ASN A 282 0.19 -18.79 30.09
N ILE A 283 -1.07 -19.24 30.12
CA ILE A 283 -1.42 -20.63 29.79
C ILE A 283 -1.03 -20.95 28.35
N ILE A 284 -1.40 -20.07 27.39
CA ILE A 284 -1.09 -20.25 25.96
C ILE A 284 0.43 -20.23 25.73
N TYR A 285 1.16 -19.26 26.32
CA TYR A 285 2.60 -19.15 26.11
C TYR A 285 3.37 -20.33 26.69
N LYS A 286 2.99 -20.85 27.85
CA LYS A 286 3.58 -22.06 28.43
C LYS A 286 3.34 -23.28 27.55
N ALA A 287 2.11 -23.48 27.09
CA ALA A 287 1.75 -24.59 26.23
C ALA A 287 2.45 -24.51 24.85
N LEU A 288 2.53 -23.31 24.27
CA LEU A 288 3.23 -23.09 23.00
C LEU A 288 4.73 -23.37 23.12
N LYS A 289 5.36 -22.87 24.20
CA LYS A 289 6.78 -23.12 24.46
C LYS A 289 7.03 -24.62 24.60
N HIS A 290 6.21 -25.34 25.38
CA HIS A 290 6.30 -26.78 25.55
C HIS A 290 6.15 -27.52 24.22
N ALA A 291 5.08 -27.29 23.48
CA ALA A 291 4.82 -27.99 22.22
C ALA A 291 5.95 -27.78 21.19
N ARG A 292 6.49 -26.57 21.09
CA ARG A 292 7.63 -26.26 20.22
C ARG A 292 8.95 -26.86 20.72
N MET A 293 9.18 -26.93 22.03
CA MET A 293 10.35 -27.63 22.57
C MET A 293 10.29 -29.14 22.34
N VAL A 294 9.10 -29.75 22.40
CA VAL A 294 8.90 -31.15 22.01
C VAL A 294 9.27 -31.35 20.54
N ALA A 295 8.74 -30.52 19.66
CA ALA A 295 9.03 -30.57 18.23
C ALA A 295 10.52 -30.32 17.91
N ALA A 296 11.18 -29.44 18.67
CA ALA A 296 12.62 -29.17 18.57
C ALA A 296 13.51 -30.24 19.25
N ARG A 297 12.93 -31.31 19.81
CA ARG A 297 13.61 -32.37 20.53
C ARG A 297 14.47 -31.88 21.70
N ILE A 298 13.98 -30.88 22.43
CA ILE A 298 14.59 -30.39 23.68
C ILE A 298 13.97 -31.12 24.86
N VAL A 299 12.64 -31.26 24.87
CA VAL A 299 11.89 -31.99 25.88
C VAL A 299 11.13 -33.15 25.23
N LYS A 300 10.79 -34.16 26.03
CA LYS A 300 9.96 -35.30 25.58
C LYS A 300 8.49 -34.86 25.52
N ALA A 301 7.71 -35.54 24.66
CA ALA A 301 6.26 -35.39 24.64
C ALA A 301 5.65 -35.82 25.98
N LEU A 302 4.48 -35.27 26.32
CA LEU A 302 3.77 -35.65 27.53
C LEU A 302 3.44 -37.14 27.55
N PRO A 303 3.59 -37.82 28.69
CA PRO A 303 3.17 -39.22 28.84
C PRO A 303 1.65 -39.35 28.62
N GLU A 304 1.17 -40.55 28.30
CA GLU A 304 -0.26 -40.77 27.98
C GLU A 304 -1.23 -40.32 29.08
N ASN A 305 -0.81 -40.37 30.33
CA ASN A 305 -1.63 -39.98 31.48
C ASN A 305 -0.95 -38.84 32.28
N ALA A 306 -0.53 -37.77 31.58
CA ALA A 306 0.01 -36.59 32.24
C ALA A 306 -1.07 -35.96 33.14
N LYS A 307 -0.71 -35.69 34.39
CA LYS A 307 -1.57 -35.02 35.36
C LYS A 307 -0.77 -34.02 36.18
N GLY A 308 -1.27 -32.78 36.23
CA GLY A 308 -0.62 -31.72 36.98
C GLY A 308 0.64 -31.13 36.35
N GLU A 309 1.30 -30.20 37.01
CA GLU A 309 2.57 -29.60 36.54
C GLU A 309 3.69 -30.66 36.66
N LEU A 310 4.08 -31.22 35.53
CA LEU A 310 5.20 -32.13 35.44
C LEU A 310 6.48 -31.32 35.19
N PRO A 311 7.59 -31.64 35.87
CA PRO A 311 8.90 -31.09 35.50
C PRO A 311 9.21 -31.52 34.06
N PRO A 312 9.85 -30.65 33.26
CA PRO A 312 10.20 -30.99 31.87
C PRO A 312 11.15 -32.20 31.87
N GLU A 313 10.75 -33.26 31.19
CA GLU A 313 11.66 -34.40 30.95
C GLU A 313 12.48 -34.15 29.69
N TYR A 314 13.78 -33.92 29.86
CA TYR A 314 14.68 -33.57 28.74
C TYR A 314 15.03 -34.81 27.89
N VAL A 315 15.24 -34.54 26.59
CA VAL A 315 15.85 -35.52 25.69
C VAL A 315 17.32 -35.68 26.05
N GLU A 316 17.90 -36.85 25.82
CA GLU A 316 19.31 -37.14 26.12
C GLU A 316 20.26 -36.04 25.57
N GLY A 317 21.13 -35.52 26.42
CA GLY A 317 22.07 -34.45 26.09
C GLY A 317 21.48 -33.03 26.14
N LYS A 318 20.23 -32.85 26.56
CA LYS A 318 19.56 -31.56 26.72
C LYS A 318 19.28 -31.24 28.19
N GLY A 319 19.01 -29.96 28.48
CA GLY A 319 18.71 -29.55 29.85
C GLY A 319 18.16 -28.12 29.96
N ASP A 320 18.15 -27.57 31.20
CA ASP A 320 17.61 -26.24 31.51
C ASP A 320 18.23 -25.13 30.64
N SER A 321 19.51 -25.23 30.32
CA SER A 321 20.19 -24.24 29.46
C SER A 321 19.58 -24.18 28.08
N ASP A 322 19.27 -25.34 27.47
CA ASP A 322 18.62 -25.40 26.13
C ASP A 322 17.19 -24.85 26.20
N ALA A 323 16.45 -25.18 27.25
CA ALA A 323 15.10 -24.71 27.47
C ALA A 323 15.02 -23.19 27.75
N LEU A 324 16.03 -22.64 28.45
CA LEU A 324 16.12 -21.20 28.70
C LEU A 324 16.49 -20.41 27.44
N ALA A 325 17.40 -20.95 26.62
CA ALA A 325 17.85 -20.35 25.38
C ALA A 325 16.81 -20.49 24.24
N PHE A 326 15.77 -21.30 24.44
CA PHE A 326 14.78 -21.57 23.40
C PHE A 326 13.83 -20.40 23.19
N ASP A 327 13.84 -19.86 21.97
CA ASP A 327 12.88 -18.85 21.53
C ASP A 327 11.54 -19.51 21.16
N ARG A 328 10.50 -19.18 21.95
CA ARG A 328 9.15 -19.72 21.76
C ARG A 328 8.50 -19.29 20.44
N ASP A 329 8.97 -18.21 19.80
CA ASP A 329 8.39 -17.65 18.57
C ASP A 329 9.02 -18.20 17.29
N LYS A 330 9.97 -19.15 17.40
CA LYS A 330 10.49 -19.88 16.24
C LYS A 330 9.36 -20.64 15.53
N PRO A 331 9.20 -20.50 14.21
CA PRO A 331 8.16 -21.18 13.44
C PRO A 331 8.50 -22.65 13.22
N ILE A 332 8.40 -23.44 14.29
CA ILE A 332 8.64 -24.89 14.29
C ILE A 332 7.27 -25.58 14.27
N GLN A 333 7.08 -26.52 13.33
CA GLN A 333 5.87 -27.30 13.26
C GLN A 333 5.70 -28.16 14.52
N PHE A 334 4.61 -27.94 15.23
CA PHE A 334 4.28 -28.67 16.46
C PHE A 334 2.87 -29.26 16.36
N SER A 335 2.58 -30.30 17.14
CA SER A 335 1.26 -30.91 17.20
C SER A 335 0.29 -30.10 18.05
N LEU A 336 -0.85 -29.72 17.47
CA LEU A 336 -1.94 -29.06 18.19
C LEU A 336 -2.48 -29.94 19.32
N LYS A 337 -2.45 -31.28 19.13
CA LYS A 337 -2.81 -32.24 20.17
C LYS A 337 -1.90 -32.11 21.41
N GLU A 338 -0.57 -31.98 21.22
CA GLU A 338 0.36 -31.80 22.34
C GLU A 338 0.15 -30.45 23.03
N PHE A 339 -0.10 -29.38 22.28
CA PHE A 339 -0.45 -28.08 22.80
C PHE A 339 -1.72 -28.13 23.68
N ARG A 340 -2.79 -28.75 23.20
CA ARG A 340 -4.05 -28.92 23.94
C ARG A 340 -3.88 -29.76 25.19
N ARG A 341 -3.14 -30.87 25.10
CA ARG A 341 -2.85 -31.76 26.25
C ARG A 341 -2.08 -31.01 27.34
N HIS A 342 -1.12 -30.18 26.97
CA HIS A 342 -0.40 -29.38 27.96
C HIS A 342 -1.34 -28.40 28.69
N ILE A 343 -2.32 -27.81 28.00
CA ILE A 343 -3.33 -26.92 28.62
C ILE A 343 -4.24 -27.74 29.55
N ASP A 344 -4.82 -28.84 29.07
CA ASP A 344 -5.79 -29.63 29.81
C ASP A 344 -5.15 -30.47 30.92
N GLU A 345 -4.15 -31.27 30.59
CA GLU A 345 -3.61 -32.29 31.48
C GLU A 345 -2.51 -31.76 32.43
N VAL A 346 -1.76 -30.73 32.04
CA VAL A 346 -0.70 -30.16 32.85
C VAL A 346 -1.18 -28.93 33.61
N GLN A 347 -1.73 -27.93 32.90
CA GLN A 347 -2.15 -26.68 33.53
C GLN A 347 -3.59 -26.72 34.08
N GLY A 348 -4.44 -27.58 33.52
CA GLY A 348 -5.83 -27.77 33.95
C GLY A 348 -6.05 -28.74 35.12
N ARG A 349 -5.03 -29.52 35.47
CA ARG A 349 -5.13 -30.55 36.53
C ARG A 349 -3.95 -30.46 37.47
N LYS A 350 -4.17 -30.75 38.73
CA LYS A 350 -3.13 -30.91 39.75
C LYS A 350 -3.14 -32.32 40.28
N GLU A 351 -1.97 -32.88 40.47
CA GLU A 351 -1.80 -34.21 41.01
C GLU A 351 -1.57 -34.19 42.54
N GLY A 352 -2.13 -35.16 43.26
CA GLY A 352 -1.90 -35.38 44.69
C GLY A 352 -2.53 -34.37 45.63
N GLU A 353 -1.90 -34.14 46.78
CA GLU A 353 -2.35 -33.22 47.84
C GLU A 353 -2.23 -31.73 47.49
N LEU A 354 -1.89 -31.41 46.27
CA LEU A 354 -1.77 -30.04 45.80
C LEU A 354 -3.17 -29.40 45.75
N LYS A 355 -3.26 -28.13 46.13
CA LYS A 355 -4.49 -27.36 46.13
C LYS A 355 -5.18 -27.44 44.77
N PRO A 356 -6.50 -27.68 44.72
CA PRO A 356 -7.21 -27.63 43.44
C PRO A 356 -7.02 -26.27 42.78
N LEU A 357 -7.06 -26.24 41.45
CA LEU A 357 -7.08 -24.98 40.72
C LEU A 357 -8.20 -24.11 41.30
N SER A 358 -7.94 -22.81 41.45
CA SER A 358 -9.02 -21.89 41.76
C SER A 358 -10.07 -21.95 40.64
N ASP A 359 -11.34 -21.73 40.97
CA ASP A 359 -12.45 -21.72 40.00
C ASP A 359 -12.13 -20.79 38.81
N THR A 360 -11.46 -19.67 39.07
CA THR A 360 -11.04 -18.71 38.05
C THR A 360 -9.98 -19.30 37.09
N ALA A 361 -8.99 -20.01 37.64
CA ALA A 361 -7.95 -20.64 36.81
C ALA A 361 -8.53 -21.76 35.94
N ARG A 362 -9.45 -22.55 36.50
CA ARG A 362 -10.14 -23.61 35.76
C ARG A 362 -11.01 -23.04 34.63
N LYS A 363 -11.79 -22.01 34.91
CA LYS A 363 -12.57 -21.30 33.88
C LYS A 363 -11.69 -20.77 32.76
N SER A 364 -10.48 -20.29 33.06
CA SER A 364 -9.54 -19.83 32.03
C SER A 364 -9.10 -20.97 31.13
N VAL A 365 -8.78 -22.14 31.67
CA VAL A 365 -8.40 -23.34 30.91
C VAL A 365 -9.55 -23.80 30.02
N ASP A 366 -10.74 -24.01 30.63
CA ASP A 366 -11.93 -24.48 29.92
C ASP A 366 -12.30 -23.52 28.78
N SER A 367 -12.26 -22.20 29.02
CA SER A 367 -12.52 -21.18 28.00
C SER A 367 -11.54 -21.25 26.82
N ILE A 368 -10.25 -21.51 27.07
CA ILE A 368 -9.26 -21.66 25.99
C ILE A 368 -9.54 -22.92 25.17
N LEU A 369 -9.83 -24.03 25.82
CA LEU A 369 -10.10 -25.30 25.14
C LEU A 369 -11.38 -25.24 24.30
N ASP A 370 -12.44 -24.60 24.82
CA ASP A 370 -13.69 -24.37 24.10
C ASP A 370 -13.44 -23.50 22.85
N LYS A 371 -12.71 -22.40 22.98
CA LYS A 371 -12.37 -21.53 21.86
C LYS A 371 -11.52 -22.24 20.81
N LEU A 372 -10.53 -23.03 21.22
CA LEU A 372 -9.74 -23.86 20.30
C LEU A 372 -10.65 -24.83 19.54
N SER A 373 -11.60 -25.46 20.21
CA SER A 373 -12.54 -26.39 19.57
C SER A 373 -13.41 -25.69 18.53
N VAL A 374 -13.84 -24.45 18.80
CA VAL A 374 -14.59 -23.61 17.85
C VAL A 374 -13.72 -23.26 16.64
N LEU A 375 -12.46 -22.86 16.86
CA LEU A 375 -11.53 -22.52 15.76
C LEU A 375 -11.22 -23.73 14.87
N GLU A 376 -11.01 -24.92 15.46
CA GLU A 376 -10.76 -26.16 14.73
C GLU A 376 -11.98 -26.63 13.90
N SER A 377 -13.19 -26.30 14.35
CA SER A 377 -14.43 -26.69 13.68
C SER A 377 -14.90 -25.69 12.61
N ASP A 378 -14.33 -24.48 12.57
CA ASP A 378 -14.73 -23.47 11.59
C ASP A 378 -14.07 -23.74 10.20
N PRO A 379 -14.88 -24.06 9.17
CA PRO A 379 -14.33 -24.35 7.83
C PRO A 379 -13.59 -23.15 7.21
N ARG A 380 -13.87 -21.92 7.64
CA ARG A 380 -13.19 -20.72 7.17
C ARG A 380 -11.76 -20.61 7.69
N LEU A 381 -11.41 -21.35 8.76
CA LEU A 381 -10.09 -21.37 9.37
C LEU A 381 -9.29 -22.63 9.02
N ARG A 382 -9.79 -23.45 8.13
CA ARG A 382 -9.15 -24.70 7.73
C ARG A 382 -7.70 -24.48 7.25
N PHE A 383 -7.45 -23.44 6.47
CA PHE A 383 -6.12 -23.07 5.97
C PHE A 383 -5.09 -22.79 7.09
N MET A 384 -5.58 -22.49 8.31
CA MET A 384 -4.75 -22.24 9.48
C MET A 384 -4.70 -23.43 10.44
N MET A 385 -5.85 -24.08 10.68
CA MET A 385 -6.01 -25.05 11.77
C MET A 385 -5.80 -26.50 11.34
N ALA A 386 -5.84 -26.79 10.02
CA ALA A 386 -5.59 -28.14 9.54
C ALA A 386 -4.12 -28.54 9.68
N GLU A 387 -3.88 -29.76 10.19
CA GLU A 387 -2.55 -30.36 10.22
C GLU A 387 -2.28 -31.12 8.92
N HIS A 388 -1.29 -30.67 8.17
CA HIS A 388 -0.81 -31.37 6.99
C HIS A 388 0.63 -31.84 7.24
N LYS A 389 0.88 -33.14 7.12
CA LYS A 389 2.18 -33.74 7.42
C LYS A 389 3.30 -33.27 6.49
N ASP A 390 2.94 -32.83 5.28
CA ASP A 390 3.89 -32.42 4.24
C ASP A 390 4.15 -30.90 4.24
N ASP A 391 3.49 -30.15 5.14
CA ASP A 391 3.73 -28.71 5.25
C ASP A 391 5.09 -28.45 5.92
N SER A 392 5.87 -27.60 5.31
CA SER A 392 7.14 -27.09 5.84
C SER A 392 7.15 -25.58 5.80
N LEU A 393 8.03 -24.94 6.58
CA LEU A 393 8.19 -23.50 6.50
C LEU A 393 8.60 -23.05 5.09
N THR A 394 9.37 -23.87 4.38
CA THR A 394 9.75 -23.64 2.99
C THR A 394 8.51 -23.59 2.09
N THR A 395 7.63 -24.60 2.15
CA THR A 395 6.41 -24.61 1.33
C THR A 395 5.45 -23.49 1.64
N VAL A 396 5.40 -23.03 2.90
CA VAL A 396 4.62 -21.84 3.29
C VAL A 396 5.23 -20.57 2.70
N LEU A 397 6.55 -20.40 2.76
CA LEU A 397 7.22 -19.22 2.22
C LEU A 397 7.18 -19.18 0.69
N GLU A 398 7.27 -20.33 0.00
CA GLU A 398 7.18 -20.42 -1.46
C GLU A 398 5.88 -19.86 -2.01
N GLN A 399 4.78 -19.92 -1.26
CA GLN A 399 3.51 -19.29 -1.67
C GLN A 399 3.66 -17.78 -1.85
N PHE A 400 4.51 -17.14 -1.05
CA PHE A 400 4.68 -15.69 -1.06
C PHE A 400 5.84 -15.23 -1.95
N VAL A 401 6.99 -15.90 -1.86
CA VAL A 401 8.18 -15.48 -2.59
C VAL A 401 8.34 -16.21 -3.94
N GLY A 402 7.63 -17.31 -4.13
CA GLY A 402 7.68 -18.12 -5.35
C GLY A 402 8.88 -19.06 -5.43
N THR A 403 8.81 -20.00 -6.35
CA THR A 403 9.90 -20.89 -6.75
C THR A 403 10.57 -20.38 -8.02
N ARG A 404 11.68 -21.01 -8.42
CA ARG A 404 12.35 -20.68 -9.70
C ARG A 404 11.46 -20.92 -10.92
N ASP A 405 10.59 -21.91 -10.86
CA ASP A 405 9.72 -22.28 -11.98
C ASP A 405 8.47 -21.40 -12.09
N GLU A 406 8.16 -20.64 -11.05
CA GLU A 406 7.00 -19.75 -10.95
C GLU A 406 7.39 -18.27 -10.88
N GLN A 407 8.47 -17.88 -11.55
CA GLN A 407 8.97 -16.51 -11.55
C GLN A 407 8.05 -15.59 -12.36
N GLY A 408 8.04 -14.32 -11.98
CA GLY A 408 7.29 -13.29 -12.70
C GLY A 408 5.78 -13.33 -12.49
N LEU A 409 5.29 -13.91 -11.38
CA LEU A 409 3.88 -13.91 -11.00
C LEU A 409 3.62 -13.01 -9.80
N VAL A 410 2.52 -12.25 -9.83
CA VAL A 410 1.96 -11.61 -8.64
C VAL A 410 1.36 -12.67 -7.73
N ARG A 411 1.73 -12.67 -6.46
CA ARG A 411 1.12 -13.55 -5.45
C ARG A 411 -0.03 -12.80 -4.80
N ILE A 412 -1.25 -13.15 -5.17
CA ILE A 412 -2.46 -12.54 -4.62
C ILE A 412 -2.97 -13.41 -3.49
N VAL A 413 -3.04 -12.85 -2.30
CA VAL A 413 -3.67 -13.48 -1.14
C VAL A 413 -5.07 -12.90 -0.99
N ASP A 414 -6.03 -13.63 -1.48
CA ASP A 414 -7.44 -13.27 -1.39
C ASP A 414 -7.97 -13.65 0.00
N ILE A 415 -8.33 -12.62 0.76
CA ILE A 415 -8.89 -12.73 2.10
C ILE A 415 -10.36 -12.31 2.15
N SER A 416 -10.99 -12.18 1.00
CA SER A 416 -12.43 -11.93 0.90
C SER A 416 -13.20 -13.07 1.57
N GLY A 417 -14.29 -12.74 2.23
CA GLY A 417 -15.08 -13.76 2.96
C GLY A 417 -14.55 -14.15 4.33
N LEU A 418 -13.35 -13.72 4.74
CA LEU A 418 -12.88 -13.92 6.11
C LEU A 418 -13.48 -12.88 7.07
N PRO A 419 -13.75 -13.27 8.34
CA PRO A 419 -14.05 -12.31 9.39
C PRO A 419 -12.89 -11.31 9.56
N ASN A 420 -13.21 -10.06 9.89
CA ASN A 420 -12.21 -9.00 10.03
C ASN A 420 -11.11 -9.35 11.05
N GLU A 421 -11.48 -10.03 12.15
CA GLU A 421 -10.56 -10.46 13.19
C GLU A 421 -9.49 -11.42 12.65
N VAL A 422 -9.88 -12.34 11.80
CA VAL A 422 -8.99 -13.33 11.19
C VAL A 422 -8.13 -12.68 10.11
N ALA A 423 -8.71 -11.80 9.29
CA ALA A 423 -7.99 -11.07 8.24
C ALA A 423 -6.83 -10.23 8.80
N GLY A 424 -7.02 -9.59 9.97
CA GLY A 424 -5.97 -8.86 10.67
C GLY A 424 -4.80 -9.76 11.10
N ILE A 425 -5.11 -10.90 11.73
CA ILE A 425 -4.07 -11.86 12.18
C ILE A 425 -3.34 -12.49 10.99
N LEU A 426 -4.06 -12.83 9.93
CA LEU A 426 -3.49 -13.35 8.70
C LEU A 426 -2.49 -12.34 8.08
N THR A 427 -2.89 -11.08 7.98
CA THR A 427 -2.02 -10.00 7.48
C THR A 427 -0.78 -9.84 8.37
N ALA A 428 -0.94 -9.91 9.71
CA ALA A 428 0.17 -9.88 10.65
C ALA A 428 1.16 -11.02 10.39
N ALA A 429 0.66 -12.25 10.30
CA ALA A 429 1.48 -13.44 10.12
C ALA A 429 2.23 -13.43 8.78
N ILE A 430 1.60 -12.97 7.70
CA ILE A 430 2.26 -12.81 6.39
C ILE A 430 3.35 -11.74 6.47
N ALA A 431 3.02 -10.54 6.95
CA ALA A 431 3.96 -9.42 7.04
C ALA A 431 5.18 -9.77 7.90
N ARG A 432 4.96 -10.38 9.07
CA ARG A 432 6.03 -10.85 9.96
C ARG A 432 6.87 -11.96 9.32
N SER A 433 6.23 -12.93 8.64
CA SER A 433 6.94 -14.03 7.98
C SER A 433 7.84 -13.52 6.86
N LEU A 434 7.34 -12.61 6.02
CA LEU A 434 8.14 -11.95 4.98
C LEU A 434 9.30 -11.15 5.58
N PHE A 435 9.05 -10.38 6.65
CA PHE A 435 10.11 -9.62 7.31
C PHE A 435 11.19 -10.55 7.89
N ASN A 436 10.80 -11.60 8.60
CA ASN A 436 11.74 -12.56 9.17
C ASN A 436 12.52 -13.30 8.08
N TYR A 437 11.85 -13.74 7.01
CA TYR A 437 12.50 -14.32 5.83
C TYR A 437 13.62 -13.42 5.31
N LYS A 438 13.37 -12.12 5.20
CA LYS A 438 14.37 -11.13 4.76
C LYS A 438 15.48 -10.88 5.79
N VAL A 439 15.17 -10.92 7.07
CA VAL A 439 16.17 -10.75 8.15
C VAL A 439 17.20 -11.86 8.13
N TRP A 440 16.76 -13.11 7.93
CA TRP A 440 17.63 -14.29 7.93
C TRP A 440 18.45 -14.51 6.64
N GLN A 441 18.20 -13.72 5.61
CA GLN A 441 19.00 -13.72 4.38
C GLN A 441 20.37 -13.06 4.58
N THR A 442 21.37 -13.56 3.87
CA THR A 442 22.65 -12.88 3.69
C THR A 442 22.47 -11.60 2.88
N ARG A 443 23.49 -10.76 2.84
CA ARG A 443 23.44 -9.54 2.04
C ARG A 443 23.23 -9.83 0.55
N GLU A 444 23.96 -10.79 -0.01
CA GLU A 444 23.86 -11.20 -1.42
C GLU A 444 22.48 -11.74 -1.76
N GLU A 445 21.88 -12.54 -0.86
CA GLU A 445 20.52 -13.05 -1.04
C GLU A 445 19.49 -11.92 -1.03
N ARG A 446 19.63 -10.92 -0.15
CA ARG A 446 18.73 -9.74 -0.11
C ARG A 446 18.78 -8.93 -1.39
N GLU A 447 19.98 -8.68 -1.91
CA GLU A 447 20.19 -7.92 -3.16
C GLU A 447 19.58 -8.65 -4.36
N ARG A 448 19.61 -9.99 -4.38
CA ARG A 448 19.06 -10.82 -5.46
C ARG A 448 17.56 -11.07 -5.35
N ASP A 449 16.97 -10.89 -4.18
CA ASP A 449 15.61 -11.30 -3.85
C ASP A 449 14.79 -10.17 -3.19
N PRO A 450 14.65 -8.97 -3.80
CA PRO A 450 13.77 -7.94 -3.26
C PRO A 450 12.31 -8.37 -3.35
N VAL A 451 11.53 -8.07 -2.30
CA VAL A 451 10.11 -8.41 -2.20
C VAL A 451 9.30 -7.15 -1.91
N VAL A 452 8.12 -7.05 -2.50
CA VAL A 452 7.17 -5.95 -2.25
C VAL A 452 5.90 -6.53 -1.64
N LEU A 453 5.48 -6.00 -0.49
CA LEU A 453 4.19 -6.26 0.12
C LEU A 453 3.22 -5.13 -0.22
N VAL A 454 2.12 -5.46 -0.88
CA VAL A 454 1.03 -4.53 -1.18
C VAL A 454 -0.11 -4.79 -0.20
N CYS A 455 -0.45 -3.78 0.60
CA CYS A 455 -1.56 -3.83 1.55
C CYS A 455 -2.73 -3.01 0.99
N GLU A 456 -3.69 -3.69 0.37
CA GLU A 456 -4.94 -3.04 -0.06
C GLU A 456 -5.82 -2.78 1.16
N GLU A 457 -6.54 -1.65 1.17
CA GLU A 457 -7.32 -1.16 2.30
C GLU A 457 -6.52 -1.07 3.61
N ALA A 458 -5.33 -0.47 3.52
CA ALA A 458 -4.35 -0.41 4.62
C ALA A 458 -4.92 0.11 5.95
N HIS A 459 -5.94 1.00 5.92
CA HIS A 459 -6.62 1.48 7.12
C HIS A 459 -7.28 0.37 7.96
N ARG A 460 -7.52 -0.83 7.38
CA ARG A 460 -8.06 -1.99 8.12
C ARG A 460 -6.99 -2.67 8.98
N TYR A 461 -5.73 -2.59 8.59
CA TYR A 461 -4.61 -3.29 9.23
C TYR A 461 -3.72 -2.38 10.06
N VAL A 462 -3.67 -1.11 9.69
CA VAL A 462 -2.80 -0.09 10.29
C VAL A 462 -3.63 1.16 10.63
N PRO A 463 -4.67 1.04 11.49
CA PRO A 463 -5.52 2.17 11.82
C PRO A 463 -4.77 3.22 12.66
N ASP A 464 -5.05 4.52 12.43
CA ASP A 464 -4.47 5.65 13.20
C ASP A 464 -4.96 5.65 14.64
N ARG A 465 -6.25 5.35 14.83
CA ARG A 465 -6.87 5.25 16.16
C ARG A 465 -7.32 3.82 16.36
N GLY A 466 -6.45 3.07 17.07
CA GLY A 466 -6.56 1.64 17.07
C GLY A 466 -7.49 1.08 18.12
N ASP A 467 -8.41 0.27 17.69
CA ASP A 467 -8.82 -0.87 18.48
C ASP A 467 -7.66 -1.88 18.54
N ALA A 468 -7.38 -2.44 19.69
CA ALA A 468 -6.37 -3.49 19.90
C ALA A 468 -6.54 -4.73 18.98
N GLN A 469 -7.60 -4.75 18.21
CA GLN A 469 -8.00 -5.80 17.27
C GLN A 469 -6.96 -6.12 16.18
N TYR A 470 -6.17 -5.11 15.78
CA TYR A 470 -5.19 -5.26 14.69
C TYR A 470 -3.76 -4.95 15.13
N ARG A 471 -3.49 -5.00 16.44
CA ARG A 471 -2.20 -4.60 17.00
C ARG A 471 -1.04 -5.37 16.38
N GLU A 472 -1.20 -6.68 16.21
CA GLU A 472 -0.16 -7.54 15.62
C GLU A 472 0.10 -7.17 14.16
N ALA A 473 -0.95 -6.88 13.37
CA ALA A 473 -0.80 -6.42 11.99
C ALA A 473 -0.16 -5.03 11.94
N GLN A 474 -0.60 -4.12 12.81
CA GLN A 474 -0.04 -2.78 12.91
C GLN A 474 1.45 -2.82 13.26
N ASP A 475 1.86 -3.64 14.23
CA ASP A 475 3.25 -3.78 14.64
C ASP A 475 4.12 -4.42 13.54
N ALA A 476 3.60 -5.44 12.84
CA ALA A 476 4.30 -6.08 11.74
C ALA A 476 4.51 -5.14 10.55
N VAL A 477 3.46 -4.44 10.12
CA VAL A 477 3.55 -3.46 9.02
C VAL A 477 4.40 -2.26 9.41
N ARG A 478 4.26 -1.75 10.63
CA ARG A 478 5.12 -0.67 11.18
C ARG A 478 6.60 -1.05 11.16
N ARG A 479 6.92 -2.31 11.48
CA ARG A 479 8.29 -2.81 11.44
C ARG A 479 8.83 -2.85 10.00
N ILE A 480 8.03 -3.29 9.03
CA ILE A 480 8.41 -3.23 7.61
C ILE A 480 8.65 -1.77 7.19
N ALA A 481 7.74 -0.85 7.52
CA ALA A 481 7.87 0.56 7.18
C ALA A 481 9.17 1.19 7.73
N ARG A 482 9.57 0.84 8.94
CA ARG A 482 10.78 1.40 9.57
C ARG A 482 12.08 0.74 9.12
N GLU A 483 12.08 -0.56 8.89
CA GLU A 483 13.29 -1.36 8.72
C GLU A 483 13.37 -2.08 7.37
N GLY A 484 12.26 -2.23 6.64
CA GLY A 484 12.15 -3.04 5.42
C GLY A 484 13.16 -2.67 4.35
N ARG A 485 13.43 -1.36 4.18
CA ARG A 485 14.44 -0.84 3.25
C ARG A 485 15.79 -1.55 3.41
N LYS A 486 16.25 -1.73 4.64
CA LYS A 486 17.55 -2.36 4.94
C LYS A 486 17.62 -3.82 4.51
N TYR A 487 16.46 -4.48 4.45
CA TYR A 487 16.37 -5.91 4.16
C TYR A 487 15.84 -6.22 2.76
N GLY A 488 15.58 -5.21 1.93
CA GLY A 488 15.02 -5.40 0.59
C GLY A 488 13.55 -5.84 0.61
N LEU A 489 12.77 -5.36 1.61
CA LEU A 489 11.34 -5.54 1.70
C LEU A 489 10.64 -4.19 1.52
N GLY A 490 10.03 -3.99 0.36
CA GLY A 490 9.23 -2.82 0.02
C GLY A 490 7.81 -2.93 0.55
N LEU A 491 7.19 -1.77 0.81
CA LEU A 491 5.80 -1.66 1.25
C LEU A 491 5.04 -0.71 0.32
N MET A 492 3.89 -1.14 -0.15
CA MET A 492 2.91 -0.29 -0.83
C MET A 492 1.62 -0.29 -0.02
N LEU A 493 1.24 0.87 0.49
CA LEU A 493 -0.03 1.07 1.19
C LEU A 493 -1.07 1.61 0.21
N VAL A 494 -2.22 0.95 0.16
CA VAL A 494 -3.34 1.40 -0.67
C VAL A 494 -4.53 1.67 0.24
N SER A 495 -5.08 2.89 0.21
CA SER A 495 -6.20 3.24 1.08
C SER A 495 -7.16 4.25 0.46
N GLN A 496 -8.44 4.04 0.72
CA GLN A 496 -9.49 5.01 0.42
C GLN A 496 -9.71 6.04 1.53
N ARG A 497 -9.15 5.79 2.72
CA ARG A 497 -9.26 6.63 3.92
C ARG A 497 -7.89 6.94 4.49
N PRO A 498 -7.13 7.85 3.88
CA PRO A 498 -5.79 8.20 4.37
C PRO A 498 -5.77 8.67 5.81
N ALA A 499 -6.80 9.41 6.25
CA ALA A 499 -6.91 9.92 7.62
C ALA A 499 -7.07 8.81 8.68
N ASP A 500 -7.54 7.63 8.26
CA ASP A 500 -7.71 6.48 9.15
C ASP A 500 -6.47 5.56 9.18
N VAL A 501 -5.42 5.86 8.39
CA VAL A 501 -4.15 5.11 8.39
C VAL A 501 -3.17 5.76 9.34
N GLU A 502 -2.46 4.95 10.13
CA GLU A 502 -1.48 5.41 11.11
C GLU A 502 -0.44 6.36 10.51
N SER A 503 -0.40 7.58 11.05
CA SER A 503 0.48 8.65 10.57
C SER A 503 1.96 8.27 10.59
N THR A 504 2.40 7.44 11.57
CA THR A 504 3.79 6.99 11.67
C THR A 504 4.18 6.10 10.49
N VAL A 505 3.27 5.22 10.03
CA VAL A 505 3.51 4.34 8.89
C VAL A 505 3.45 5.10 7.58
N LEU A 506 2.46 5.98 7.41
CA LEU A 506 2.36 6.84 6.23
C LEU A 506 3.58 7.75 6.06
N SER A 507 4.13 8.29 7.16
CA SER A 507 5.33 9.14 7.13
C SER A 507 6.59 8.44 6.64
N GLN A 508 6.62 7.11 6.63
CA GLN A 508 7.71 6.32 6.07
C GLN A 508 7.59 6.10 4.55
N CYS A 509 6.43 6.44 3.97
CA CYS A 509 6.25 6.41 2.52
C CYS A 509 6.83 7.69 1.91
N ASN A 510 7.94 7.55 1.18
CA ASN A 510 8.60 8.71 0.55
C ASN A 510 8.09 9.00 -0.87
N SER A 511 7.14 8.20 -1.37
CA SER A 511 6.51 8.42 -2.67
C SER A 511 5.00 8.20 -2.57
N TRP A 512 4.23 9.07 -3.23
CA TRP A 512 2.80 9.12 -3.12
C TRP A 512 2.14 9.26 -4.48
N ILE A 513 1.13 8.45 -4.72
CA ILE A 513 0.24 8.56 -5.88
C ILE A 513 -1.15 8.86 -5.32
N VAL A 514 -1.54 10.13 -5.35
CA VAL A 514 -2.78 10.60 -4.74
C VAL A 514 -3.80 10.87 -5.83
N LEU A 515 -4.81 10.02 -5.93
CA LEU A 515 -5.97 10.19 -6.80
C LEU A 515 -6.98 11.15 -6.14
N ARG A 516 -8.14 11.30 -6.77
CA ARG A 516 -9.19 12.16 -6.24
C ARG A 516 -9.57 11.81 -4.80
N LEU A 517 -9.50 12.81 -3.93
CA LEU A 517 -9.96 12.77 -2.54
C LEU A 517 -11.11 13.76 -2.38
N THR A 518 -12.29 13.27 -1.97
CA THR A 518 -13.50 14.10 -1.83
C THR A 518 -13.71 14.59 -0.40
N ASN A 519 -13.13 13.92 0.59
CA ASN A 519 -13.25 14.28 2.01
C ASN A 519 -12.17 15.28 2.40
N GLY A 520 -12.55 16.39 3.04
CA GLY A 520 -11.62 17.44 3.51
C GLY A 520 -10.61 16.93 4.55
N ALA A 521 -11.02 16.06 5.49
CA ALA A 521 -10.11 15.49 6.48
C ALA A 521 -9.01 14.64 5.84
N ASP A 522 -9.33 13.87 4.81
CA ASP A 522 -8.36 13.08 4.05
C ASP A 522 -7.39 13.98 3.27
N GLN A 523 -7.89 15.07 2.68
CA GLN A 523 -7.06 16.05 1.97
C GLN A 523 -6.08 16.75 2.91
N GLU A 524 -6.55 17.22 4.07
CA GLU A 524 -5.71 17.84 5.10
C GLU A 524 -4.67 16.88 5.65
N HIS A 525 -5.06 15.61 5.87
CA HIS A 525 -4.16 14.58 6.36
C HIS A 525 -3.02 14.35 5.36
N VAL A 526 -3.33 14.16 4.08
CA VAL A 526 -2.33 13.98 3.02
C VAL A 526 -1.45 15.23 2.87
N ALA A 527 -2.03 16.43 2.94
CA ALA A 527 -1.30 17.69 2.82
C ALA A 527 -0.19 17.85 3.87
N ARG A 528 -0.34 17.27 5.08
CA ARG A 528 0.67 17.32 6.15
C ARG A 528 1.97 16.58 5.82
N PHE A 529 1.91 15.62 4.91
CA PHE A 529 3.07 14.82 4.50
C PHE A 529 3.75 15.36 3.23
N LEU A 530 3.12 16.32 2.56
CA LEU A 530 3.65 16.93 1.35
C LEU A 530 4.34 18.25 1.70
N PRO A 531 5.43 18.59 1.02
CA PRO A 531 6.10 19.88 1.20
C PRO A 531 5.15 21.06 0.95
N ASP A 532 5.31 22.16 1.71
CA ASP A 532 4.50 23.37 1.56
C ASP A 532 4.54 23.97 0.15
N SER A 533 5.66 23.79 -0.56
CA SER A 533 5.81 24.17 -1.97
C SER A 533 4.85 23.47 -2.92
N LEU A 534 4.15 22.42 -2.46
CA LEU A 534 3.17 21.66 -3.24
C LEU A 534 1.71 21.97 -2.85
N ALA A 535 1.49 23.02 -2.07
CA ALA A 535 0.14 23.43 -1.64
C ALA A 535 -0.83 23.68 -2.82
N GLY A 536 -0.32 24.10 -3.98
CA GLY A 536 -1.10 24.21 -5.21
C GLY A 536 -1.61 22.88 -5.72
N LEU A 537 -0.79 21.81 -5.63
CA LEU A 537 -1.18 20.46 -6.06
C LEU A 537 -2.17 19.81 -5.10
N THR A 538 -2.09 20.10 -3.80
CA THR A 538 -3.06 19.54 -2.83
C THR A 538 -4.47 20.10 -3.01
N LYS A 539 -4.60 21.36 -3.43
CA LYS A 539 -5.90 22.02 -3.67
C LYS A 539 -6.70 21.41 -4.83
N ILE A 540 -6.04 20.74 -5.78
CA ILE A 540 -6.73 20.13 -6.92
C ILE A 540 -7.18 18.68 -6.64
N LEU A 541 -6.86 18.10 -5.48
CA LEU A 541 -7.18 16.69 -5.18
C LEU A 541 -8.67 16.36 -5.27
N SER A 542 -9.56 17.31 -4.92
CA SER A 542 -11.00 17.11 -5.03
C SER A 542 -11.53 17.15 -6.47
N SER A 543 -10.82 17.83 -7.37
CA SER A 543 -11.22 18.07 -8.76
C SER A 543 -10.57 17.13 -9.77
N LEU A 544 -9.70 16.23 -9.33
CA LEU A 544 -9.07 15.26 -10.22
C LEU A 544 -10.10 14.37 -10.90
N SER A 545 -9.94 14.16 -12.20
CA SER A 545 -10.75 13.25 -12.98
C SER A 545 -10.38 11.79 -12.67
N ARG A 546 -11.21 10.85 -13.10
CA ARG A 546 -10.91 9.42 -12.99
C ARG A 546 -9.57 9.13 -13.70
N ARG A 547 -8.68 8.36 -13.07
CA ARG A 547 -7.32 8.05 -13.53
C ARG A 547 -6.33 9.23 -13.49
N GLU A 548 -6.72 10.39 -13.03
CA GLU A 548 -5.77 11.45 -12.74
C GLU A 548 -5.27 11.33 -11.31
N ALA A 549 -3.99 11.62 -11.12
CA ALA A 549 -3.34 11.57 -9.82
C ALA A 549 -2.31 12.70 -9.69
N VAL A 550 -1.99 13.05 -8.46
CA VAL A 550 -0.80 13.80 -8.08
C VAL A 550 0.27 12.78 -7.70
N PHE A 551 1.38 12.76 -8.44
CA PHE A 551 2.52 11.89 -8.19
C PHE A 551 3.68 12.71 -7.64
N VAL A 552 4.10 12.37 -6.40
CA VAL A 552 5.11 13.14 -5.66
C VAL A 552 6.04 12.22 -4.90
N GLY A 553 7.20 12.73 -4.51
CA GLY A 553 8.19 12.04 -3.66
C GLY A 553 9.44 11.64 -4.43
N GLU A 554 10.18 10.70 -3.86
CA GLU A 554 11.51 10.33 -4.38
C GLU A 554 11.46 9.52 -5.69
N ALA A 555 10.39 8.74 -5.89
CA ALA A 555 10.20 7.98 -7.11
C ALA A 555 9.70 8.83 -8.29
N ALA A 556 9.18 10.02 -8.02
CA ALA A 556 8.78 10.99 -9.01
C ALA A 556 9.98 11.85 -9.41
N ALA A 557 10.23 12.00 -10.69
CA ALA A 557 11.25 12.93 -11.18
C ALA A 557 10.94 14.36 -10.72
N LEU A 558 9.66 14.74 -10.86
CA LEU A 558 9.08 15.99 -10.41
C LEU A 558 7.71 15.74 -9.78
N PRO A 559 7.32 16.50 -8.73
CA PRO A 559 5.94 16.55 -8.29
C PRO A 559 5.04 16.94 -9.46
N SER A 560 4.05 16.13 -9.80
CA SER A 560 3.29 16.39 -11.02
C SER A 560 1.88 15.85 -10.98
N ARG A 561 0.98 16.52 -11.72
CA ARG A 561 -0.31 15.97 -12.08
C ARG A 561 -0.12 15.04 -13.28
N ILE A 562 -0.55 13.80 -13.14
CA ILE A 562 -0.39 12.76 -14.13
C ILE A 562 -1.73 12.10 -14.46
N LYS A 563 -1.80 11.51 -15.62
CA LYS A 563 -2.91 10.63 -16.03
C LYS A 563 -2.36 9.21 -16.13
N ILE A 564 -2.83 8.33 -15.26
CA ILE A 564 -2.42 6.92 -15.21
C ILE A 564 -2.68 6.25 -16.57
N ARG A 565 -1.75 5.40 -17.00
CA ARG A 565 -1.85 4.67 -18.27
C ARG A 565 -3.19 3.95 -18.40
N HIS A 566 -3.65 3.79 -19.62
CA HIS A 566 -4.84 3.02 -19.90
C HIS A 566 -4.56 1.52 -19.72
N LEU A 567 -5.49 0.82 -19.11
CA LEU A 567 -5.52 -0.63 -19.02
C LEU A 567 -6.60 -1.17 -19.93
N ASN A 568 -6.34 -2.30 -20.56
CA ASN A 568 -7.35 -3.04 -21.30
C ASN A 568 -8.36 -3.67 -20.32
N GLU A 569 -9.50 -4.12 -20.80
CA GLU A 569 -10.55 -4.72 -19.95
C GLU A 569 -10.06 -5.96 -19.19
N ASP A 570 -9.16 -6.74 -19.77
CA ASP A 570 -8.54 -7.92 -19.19
C ASP A 570 -7.43 -7.61 -18.15
N GLN A 571 -7.03 -6.36 -18.03
CA GLN A 571 -6.05 -5.85 -17.08
C GLN A 571 -6.69 -5.04 -15.93
N LEU A 572 -8.00 -4.88 -15.95
CA LEU A 572 -8.73 -4.13 -14.94
C LEU A 572 -9.12 -5.03 -13.77
N PRO A 573 -8.87 -4.60 -12.53
CA PRO A 573 -9.50 -5.23 -11.36
C PRO A 573 -11.03 -5.18 -11.53
N ARG A 574 -11.70 -6.27 -11.23
CA ARG A 574 -13.17 -6.30 -11.24
C ARG A 574 -13.68 -5.61 -9.99
N SER A 575 -14.08 -4.35 -10.12
CA SER A 575 -15.01 -3.79 -9.14
C SER A 575 -16.35 -4.47 -9.36
N GLY A 576 -16.87 -5.14 -8.35
CA GLY A 576 -18.15 -5.85 -8.42
C GLY A 576 -19.38 -4.93 -8.54
N ASP A 577 -19.26 -3.79 -9.21
CA ASP A 577 -20.34 -2.83 -9.40
C ASP A 577 -21.44 -3.44 -10.30
N VAL A 578 -22.50 -3.87 -9.66
CA VAL A 578 -23.70 -4.36 -10.36
C VAL A 578 -24.42 -3.19 -11.04
N ARG A 579 -24.74 -3.35 -12.30
CA ARG A 579 -25.58 -2.37 -13.03
C ARG A 579 -27.04 -2.56 -12.64
N TYR A 580 -27.49 -1.88 -11.60
CA TYR A 580 -28.88 -1.96 -11.12
C TYR A 580 -29.91 -1.71 -12.21
N SER A 581 -29.71 -0.67 -13.03
CA SER A 581 -30.62 -0.36 -14.13
C SER A 581 -30.78 -1.49 -15.13
N LEU A 582 -29.69 -2.22 -15.44
CA LEU A 582 -29.70 -3.37 -16.31
C LEU A 582 -30.29 -4.61 -15.61
N GLY A 583 -29.86 -4.86 -14.36
CA GLY A 583 -30.36 -5.99 -13.56
C GLY A 583 -31.87 -5.92 -13.34
N TRP A 584 -32.41 -4.73 -13.09
CA TRP A 584 -33.86 -4.55 -12.88
C TRP A 584 -34.70 -4.67 -14.16
N THR A 585 -34.08 -4.74 -15.34
CA THR A 585 -34.81 -5.07 -16.59
C THR A 585 -34.92 -6.58 -16.79
N GLN A 586 -34.19 -7.39 -16.03
CA GLN A 586 -34.27 -8.84 -16.09
C GLN A 586 -35.40 -9.36 -15.18
N ALA A 587 -35.92 -10.54 -15.50
CA ALA A 587 -36.83 -11.22 -14.60
C ALA A 587 -36.12 -11.62 -13.29
N PRO A 588 -36.84 -11.62 -12.16
CA PRO A 588 -36.30 -12.18 -10.92
C PRO A 588 -35.87 -13.64 -11.10
N LEU A 589 -34.96 -14.08 -10.23
CA LEU A 589 -34.52 -15.48 -10.24
C LEU A 589 -35.72 -16.44 -10.12
N THR A 590 -35.69 -17.50 -10.89
CA THR A 590 -36.62 -18.62 -10.77
C THR A 590 -36.38 -19.39 -9.46
N THR A 591 -37.36 -20.19 -9.02
CA THR A 591 -37.20 -21.03 -7.83
C THR A 591 -35.97 -21.95 -7.95
N GLN A 592 -35.75 -22.53 -9.11
CA GLN A 592 -34.60 -23.40 -9.36
C GLN A 592 -33.25 -22.67 -9.23
N GLU A 593 -33.18 -21.41 -9.70
CA GLU A 593 -31.98 -20.57 -9.54
C GLU A 593 -31.79 -20.16 -8.07
N LEU A 594 -32.88 -19.86 -7.34
CA LEU A 594 -32.83 -19.63 -5.88
C LEU A 594 -32.35 -20.87 -5.12
N ASP A 595 -32.83 -22.07 -5.49
CA ASP A 595 -32.39 -23.34 -4.92
C ASP A 595 -30.87 -23.54 -5.15
N ALA A 596 -30.39 -23.20 -6.33
CA ALA A 596 -28.95 -23.23 -6.62
C ALA A 596 -28.15 -22.24 -5.76
N VAL A 597 -28.70 -21.05 -5.49
CA VAL A 597 -28.09 -20.09 -4.56
C VAL A 597 -28.08 -20.64 -3.14
N VAL A 598 -29.20 -21.21 -2.70
CA VAL A 598 -29.32 -21.83 -1.35
C VAL A 598 -28.36 -22.99 -1.20
N SER A 599 -28.24 -23.88 -2.21
CA SER A 599 -27.26 -24.96 -2.21
C SER A 599 -25.82 -24.49 -2.08
N ARG A 600 -25.44 -23.44 -2.83
CA ARG A 600 -24.10 -22.82 -2.69
C ARG A 600 -23.89 -22.22 -1.32
N TRP A 601 -24.91 -21.56 -0.76
CA TRP A 601 -24.81 -20.90 0.55
C TRP A 601 -24.73 -21.89 1.70
N THR A 602 -25.57 -22.94 1.65
CA THR A 602 -25.67 -23.94 2.73
C THR A 602 -24.66 -25.07 2.60
N GLY A 603 -24.09 -25.29 1.40
CA GLY A 603 -23.28 -26.47 1.07
C GLY A 603 -24.11 -27.77 1.00
N LEU A 604 -25.45 -27.67 1.04
CA LEU A 604 -26.37 -28.79 1.01
C LEU A 604 -27.18 -28.78 -0.30
N PRO A 605 -27.40 -29.96 -0.91
CA PRO A 605 -28.32 -30.00 -2.05
C PRO A 605 -29.73 -29.67 -1.55
N VAL A 606 -30.42 -28.79 -2.27
CA VAL A 606 -31.85 -28.55 -1.99
C VAL A 606 -32.59 -29.77 -2.55
N GLU A 607 -33.31 -30.48 -1.66
CA GLU A 607 -34.20 -31.58 -2.08
C GLU A 607 -35.29 -30.95 -2.96
N SER A 608 -35.25 -31.27 -4.26
CA SER A 608 -36.38 -30.97 -5.13
C SER A 608 -37.55 -31.80 -4.62
N GLU A 609 -38.58 -31.18 -4.07
CA GLU A 609 -39.84 -31.88 -3.86
C GLU A 609 -40.26 -32.51 -5.22
N SER A 610 -40.07 -33.83 -5.29
CA SER A 610 -40.59 -34.64 -6.41
C SER A 610 -42.10 -34.55 -6.34
N SER A 611 -42.67 -33.70 -7.22
CA SER A 611 -44.11 -33.66 -7.54
C SER A 611 -44.58 -34.95 -8.19
#